data_becfbfe87393b90d02bc88c860b4f6bb
#
_entry.id   becfbfe87393b90d02bc88c860b4f6bb
#
_cell.length_a   1.000
_cell.length_b   1.000
_cell.length_c   1.000
_cell.angle_alpha   90.00
_cell.angle_beta   90.00
_cell.angle_gamma   90.00
#
_symmetry.space_group_name_H-M   'P 1'
#
loop_
_entity.id
_entity.type
_entity.pdbx_description
1 polymer ?
#
loop_
_entity_poly.entity_id
_entity_poly.type
_entity_poly.pdbx_seq_one_letter_code
_entity_poly.pdbx_strand_id
1 'polypeptide(L)'
;LRKERRGDYLGGTVQVIPHITDEIKQRIIKGASNADVAIVEIGGTVGDIESQPFLEAIRQMKLDLEMHQTLFMHLTLLPYLKSAGETKTKPTQRSVKEMLSHGLQPDILVCRSDVSMEEEERRKIALFTNVDRSSVISMRDVDSIYKIPIELNQQKVDQIVIEKLNLTCKKRPNLNDWKRVIKEDLEPSDTVIISMVGKYTELADAYKSLNE
;
A
#
# COMPACT_ATOMS: atom_id res chain seq x y z
N LEU A 1 3.19 25.50 10.01
CA LEU A 1 3.97 26.35 10.92
C LEU A 1 4.96 27.26 10.19
N ARG A 2 5.92 26.73 9.37
CA ARG A 2 6.93 27.59 8.69
C ARG A 2 6.28 28.60 7.73
N LYS A 3 5.34 28.17 6.91
CA LYS A 3 4.59 29.03 5.98
C LYS A 3 3.78 30.09 6.73
N GLU A 4 3.10 29.68 7.79
CA GLU A 4 2.33 30.58 8.68
C GLU A 4 3.22 31.66 9.31
N ARG A 5 4.37 31.26 9.89
CA ARG A 5 5.35 32.19 10.46
C ARG A 5 5.98 33.17 9.45
N ARG A 6 6.05 32.76 8.17
CA ARG A 6 6.53 33.65 7.09
C ARG A 6 5.45 34.59 6.58
N GLY A 7 4.20 34.43 7.00
CA GLY A 7 3.09 35.24 6.53
C GLY A 7 2.48 34.78 5.22
N ASP A 8 2.78 33.56 4.75
CA ASP A 8 2.29 33.01 3.47
C ASP A 8 0.75 32.96 3.41
N TYR A 9 0.08 33.00 4.56
CA TYR A 9 -1.39 32.99 4.67
C TYR A 9 -2.00 34.38 4.96
N LEU A 10 -1.21 35.45 4.87
CA LEU A 10 -1.66 36.85 5.00
C LEU A 10 -2.50 37.12 6.28
N GLY A 11 -2.19 36.45 7.38
CA GLY A 11 -2.92 36.57 8.64
C GLY A 11 -4.22 35.76 8.73
N GLY A 12 -4.54 35.00 7.70
CA GLY A 12 -5.70 34.08 7.72
C GLY A 12 -5.49 32.90 8.66
N THR A 13 -6.59 32.34 9.16
CA THR A 13 -6.57 31.14 10.01
C THR A 13 -6.17 29.92 9.19
N VAL A 14 -5.11 29.21 9.61
CA VAL A 14 -4.68 27.95 9.00
C VAL A 14 -5.55 26.81 9.50
N GLN A 15 -6.13 26.05 8.57
CA GLN A 15 -7.02 24.93 8.85
C GLN A 15 -6.45 23.65 8.22
N VAL A 16 -6.89 22.47 8.68
CA VAL A 16 -6.51 21.19 8.09
C VAL A 16 -6.95 21.16 6.62
N ILE A 17 -8.20 21.54 6.37
CA ILE A 17 -8.75 21.72 5.02
C ILE A 17 -8.95 23.22 4.81
N PRO A 18 -8.38 23.84 3.77
CA PRO A 18 -7.59 23.23 2.70
C PRO A 18 -6.07 23.22 2.92
N HIS A 19 -5.53 23.95 3.92
CA HIS A 19 -4.11 24.32 3.96
C HIS A 19 -3.16 23.12 4.13
N ILE A 20 -3.49 22.17 5.02
CA ILE A 20 -2.66 20.97 5.24
C ILE A 20 -2.88 19.97 4.10
N THR A 21 -4.12 19.76 3.68
CA THR A 21 -4.43 18.87 2.55
C THR A 21 -3.77 19.34 1.27
N ASP A 22 -3.76 20.64 0.98
CA ASP A 22 -3.08 21.21 -0.19
C ASP A 22 -1.55 21.03 -0.12
N GLU A 23 -0.95 21.20 1.06
CA GLU A 23 0.48 20.93 1.24
C GLU A 23 0.82 19.46 1.00
N ILE A 24 -0.01 18.53 1.46
CA ILE A 24 0.15 17.09 1.20
C ILE A 24 0.06 16.81 -0.29
N LYS A 25 -0.99 17.29 -0.97
CA LYS A 25 -1.20 17.13 -2.41
C LYS A 25 -0.01 17.67 -3.21
N GLN A 26 0.47 18.88 -2.89
CA GLN A 26 1.62 19.49 -3.56
C GLN A 26 2.89 18.65 -3.40
N ARG A 27 3.12 18.04 -2.24
CA ARG A 27 4.27 17.18 -2.02
C ARG A 27 4.19 15.88 -2.79
N ILE A 28 3.02 15.29 -2.87
CA ILE A 28 2.79 14.09 -3.70
C ILE A 28 3.07 14.41 -5.16
N ILE A 29 2.48 15.47 -5.70
CA ILE A 29 2.67 15.90 -7.09
C ILE A 29 4.14 16.21 -7.37
N LYS A 30 4.82 16.91 -6.45
CA LYS A 30 6.25 17.20 -6.58
C LYS A 30 7.09 15.93 -6.58
N GLY A 31 6.77 14.96 -5.73
CA GLY A 31 7.45 13.67 -5.69
C GLY A 31 7.26 12.84 -6.97
N ALA A 32 6.11 13.00 -7.62
CA ALA A 32 5.74 12.30 -8.85
C ALA A 32 6.26 12.97 -10.15
N SER A 33 6.82 14.17 -10.09
CA SER A 33 7.02 15.06 -11.25
C SER A 33 7.89 14.50 -12.40
N ASN A 34 8.67 13.45 -12.19
CA ASN A 34 9.55 12.85 -13.18
C ASN A 34 9.34 11.34 -13.33
N ALA A 35 8.15 10.84 -12.95
CA ALA A 35 7.84 9.43 -12.98
C ALA A 35 6.56 9.17 -13.78
N ASP A 36 6.54 8.06 -14.53
CA ASP A 36 5.32 7.60 -15.21
C ASP A 36 4.28 7.10 -14.20
N VAL A 37 4.74 6.53 -13.09
CA VAL A 37 3.93 6.05 -11.96
C VAL A 37 4.61 6.42 -10.65
N ALA A 38 3.87 6.97 -9.71
CA ALA A 38 4.33 7.23 -8.35
C ALA A 38 3.53 6.37 -7.36
N ILE A 39 4.24 5.68 -6.49
CA ILE A 39 3.65 4.92 -5.38
C ILE A 39 3.73 5.78 -4.13
N VAL A 40 2.58 6.07 -3.54
CA VAL A 40 2.47 6.85 -2.30
C VAL A 40 1.93 5.94 -1.21
N GLU A 41 2.73 5.71 -0.18
CA GLU A 41 2.31 4.93 0.98
C GLU A 41 1.77 5.86 2.05
N ILE A 42 0.58 5.51 2.58
CA ILE A 42 -0.01 6.17 3.74
C ILE A 42 -0.01 5.19 4.88
N GLY A 43 0.85 5.45 5.86
CA GLY A 43 1.02 4.60 7.03
C GLY A 43 -0.11 4.72 8.04
N GLY A 44 -0.17 3.75 8.93
CA GLY A 44 -1.17 3.64 9.97
C GLY A 44 -2.43 2.89 9.55
N THR A 45 -3.29 2.63 10.51
CA THR A 45 -4.58 1.97 10.26
C THR A 45 -5.58 2.99 9.72
N VAL A 46 -6.37 2.61 8.72
CA VAL A 46 -7.46 3.47 8.23
C VAL A 46 -8.44 3.74 9.36
N GLY A 47 -8.73 5.03 9.59
CA GLY A 47 -9.54 5.51 10.70
C GLY A 47 -8.74 6.08 11.87
N ASP A 48 -7.44 5.86 11.93
CA ASP A 48 -6.58 6.48 12.94
C ASP A 48 -6.48 8.00 12.69
N ILE A 49 -6.47 8.75 13.77
CA ILE A 49 -6.51 10.23 13.72
C ILE A 49 -5.31 10.82 12.96
N GLU A 50 -4.16 10.17 13.03
CA GLU A 50 -2.93 10.60 12.35
C GLU A 50 -3.02 10.49 10.83
N SER A 51 -3.79 9.53 10.32
CA SER A 51 -3.92 9.28 8.87
C SER A 51 -5.00 10.15 8.22
N GLN A 52 -5.94 10.71 8.98
CA GLN A 52 -7.11 11.43 8.45
C GLN A 52 -6.76 12.56 7.47
N PRO A 53 -5.80 13.47 7.73
CA PRO A 53 -5.45 14.52 6.78
C PRO A 53 -4.90 13.99 5.45
N PHE A 54 -4.22 12.85 5.48
CA PHE A 54 -3.69 12.20 4.29
C PHE A 54 -4.79 11.52 3.49
N LEU A 55 -5.71 10.82 4.16
CA LEU A 55 -6.88 10.22 3.51
C LEU A 55 -7.75 11.27 2.84
N GLU A 56 -7.98 12.41 3.50
CA GLU A 56 -8.70 13.53 2.92
C GLU A 56 -7.95 14.13 1.72
N ALA A 57 -6.63 14.29 1.80
CA ALA A 57 -5.84 14.81 0.69
C ALA A 57 -5.92 13.91 -0.56
N ILE A 58 -5.77 12.58 -0.40
CA ILE A 58 -5.86 11.67 -1.55
C ILE A 58 -7.28 11.53 -2.09
N ARG A 59 -8.30 11.66 -1.23
CA ARG A 59 -9.69 11.76 -1.66
C ARG A 59 -9.91 12.98 -2.57
N GLN A 60 -9.37 14.13 -2.18
CA GLN A 60 -9.40 15.34 -3.01
C GLN A 60 -8.61 15.15 -4.31
N MET A 61 -7.43 14.54 -4.27
CA MET A 61 -6.64 14.26 -5.47
C MET A 61 -7.41 13.42 -6.49
N LYS A 62 -8.24 12.47 -6.03
CA LYS A 62 -9.11 11.70 -6.93
C LYS A 62 -10.12 12.57 -7.68
N LEU A 63 -10.53 13.69 -7.09
CA LEU A 63 -11.43 14.65 -7.75
C LEU A 63 -10.69 15.68 -8.60
N ASP A 64 -9.46 16.06 -8.17
CA ASP A 64 -8.64 17.07 -8.84
C ASP A 64 -7.95 16.52 -10.09
N LEU A 65 -7.67 15.21 -10.13
CA LEU A 65 -6.97 14.55 -11.21
C LEU A 65 -7.97 13.91 -12.20
N GLU A 66 -7.51 13.69 -13.43
CA GLU A 66 -8.31 13.04 -14.46
C GLU A 66 -8.59 11.57 -14.15
N MET A 67 -9.61 11.02 -14.78
CA MET A 67 -9.93 9.59 -14.69
C MET A 67 -8.69 8.76 -15.06
N HIS A 68 -8.46 7.68 -14.33
CA HIS A 68 -7.31 6.78 -14.49
C HIS A 68 -5.94 7.33 -14.05
N GLN A 69 -5.87 8.52 -13.45
CA GLN A 69 -4.61 9.03 -12.88
C GLN A 69 -4.40 8.65 -11.40
N THR A 70 -5.38 8.04 -10.77
CA THR A 70 -5.28 7.56 -9.39
C THR A 70 -5.77 6.12 -9.28
N LEU A 71 -5.10 5.35 -8.42
CA LEU A 71 -5.49 3.99 -8.07
C LEU A 71 -5.28 3.80 -6.58
N PHE A 72 -6.29 3.28 -5.88
CA PHE A 72 -6.22 2.99 -4.45
C PHE A 72 -6.05 1.50 -4.21
N MET A 73 -4.89 1.15 -3.68
CA MET A 73 -4.59 -0.19 -3.23
C MET A 73 -4.67 -0.23 -1.69
N HIS A 74 -5.58 -1.03 -1.16
CA HIS A 74 -5.78 -1.16 0.27
C HIS A 74 -5.22 -2.48 0.79
N LEU A 75 -4.32 -2.39 1.76
CA LEU A 75 -3.72 -3.55 2.41
C LEU A 75 -4.49 -3.87 3.69
N THR A 76 -4.96 -5.11 3.82
CA THR A 76 -5.73 -5.55 4.99
C THR A 76 -5.19 -6.87 5.56
N LEU A 77 -5.48 -7.11 6.82
CA LEU A 77 -5.21 -8.39 7.46
C LEU A 77 -6.44 -9.31 7.31
N LEU A 78 -6.20 -10.53 6.85
CA LEU A 78 -7.17 -11.63 6.79
C LEU A 78 -6.76 -12.70 7.80
N PRO A 79 -7.20 -12.61 9.07
CA PRO A 79 -6.73 -13.49 10.13
C PRO A 79 -7.18 -14.92 9.91
N TYR A 80 -6.27 -15.88 10.11
CA TYR A 80 -6.58 -17.31 10.18
C TYR A 80 -6.69 -17.73 11.64
N LEU A 81 -7.83 -18.26 12.03
CA LEU A 81 -8.05 -18.79 13.38
C LEU A 81 -7.74 -20.28 13.42
N LYS A 82 -6.55 -20.63 13.89
CA LYS A 82 -6.09 -22.03 13.99
C LYS A 82 -7.06 -22.92 14.76
N SER A 83 -7.69 -22.41 15.83
CA SER A 83 -8.66 -23.15 16.64
C SER A 83 -9.96 -23.47 15.90
N ALA A 84 -10.33 -22.67 14.91
CA ALA A 84 -11.55 -22.85 14.11
C ALA A 84 -11.26 -23.43 12.71
N GLY A 85 -9.99 -23.47 12.29
CA GLY A 85 -9.59 -23.93 10.97
C GLY A 85 -10.10 -23.06 9.83
N GLU A 86 -10.36 -21.76 10.09
CA GLU A 86 -10.96 -20.87 9.09
C GLU A 86 -10.36 -19.46 9.12
N THR A 87 -10.39 -18.77 7.97
CA THR A 87 -10.08 -17.35 7.87
C THR A 87 -11.30 -16.51 8.24
N LYS A 88 -11.05 -15.33 8.81
CA LYS A 88 -12.09 -14.37 9.18
C LYS A 88 -12.10 -13.17 8.24
N THR A 89 -13.06 -13.14 7.34
CA THR A 89 -13.21 -12.05 6.35
C THR A 89 -13.77 -10.74 6.91
N LYS A 90 -14.39 -10.77 8.10
CA LYS A 90 -15.01 -9.58 8.72
C LYS A 90 -14.02 -8.44 9.00
N PRO A 91 -12.79 -8.67 9.50
CA PRO A 91 -11.81 -7.59 9.73
C PRO A 91 -11.49 -6.84 8.44
N THR A 92 -11.23 -7.57 7.34
CA THR A 92 -11.03 -7.00 6.00
C THR A 92 -12.24 -6.17 5.53
N GLN A 93 -13.45 -6.72 5.65
CA GLN A 93 -14.69 -6.00 5.28
C GLN A 93 -14.86 -4.72 6.11
N ARG A 94 -14.52 -4.76 7.39
CA ARG A 94 -14.62 -3.60 8.29
C ARG A 94 -13.62 -2.52 7.92
N SER A 95 -12.38 -2.90 7.62
CA SER A 95 -11.33 -1.99 7.18
C SER A 95 -11.71 -1.26 5.88
N VAL A 96 -12.26 -2.00 4.91
CA VAL A 96 -12.77 -1.38 3.66
C VAL A 96 -13.96 -0.47 3.92
N LYS A 97 -14.88 -0.86 4.82
CA LYS A 97 -16.00 0.00 5.19
C LYS A 97 -15.53 1.31 5.83
N GLU A 98 -14.50 1.26 6.64
CA GLU A 98 -13.88 2.46 7.21
C GLU A 98 -13.29 3.34 6.12
N MET A 99 -12.54 2.77 5.16
CA MET A 99 -12.02 3.51 4.00
C MET A 99 -13.13 4.18 3.18
N LEU A 100 -14.25 3.46 2.97
CA LEU A 100 -15.44 4.01 2.30
C LEU A 100 -16.06 5.18 3.06
N SER A 101 -16.04 5.17 4.39
CA SER A 101 -16.56 6.29 5.20
C SER A 101 -15.78 7.58 4.98
N HIS A 102 -14.50 7.49 4.57
CA HIS A 102 -13.67 8.60 4.12
C HIS A 102 -13.86 8.97 2.63
N GLY A 103 -14.82 8.36 1.93
CA GLY A 103 -15.07 8.61 0.51
C GLY A 103 -14.07 7.98 -0.44
N LEU A 104 -13.31 6.98 0.01
CA LEU A 104 -12.30 6.26 -0.75
C LEU A 104 -12.76 4.82 -1.02
N GLN A 105 -12.96 4.46 -2.29
CA GLN A 105 -13.20 3.09 -2.73
C GLN A 105 -11.87 2.47 -3.16
N PRO A 106 -11.44 1.34 -2.58
CA PRO A 106 -10.27 0.65 -3.08
C PRO A 106 -10.50 0.06 -4.47
N ASP A 107 -9.51 0.20 -5.33
CA ASP A 107 -9.49 -0.41 -6.66
C ASP A 107 -8.89 -1.81 -6.63
N ILE A 108 -7.93 -2.01 -5.73
CA ILE A 108 -7.27 -3.30 -5.46
C ILE A 108 -7.27 -3.50 -3.96
N LEU A 109 -7.59 -4.72 -3.54
CA LEU A 109 -7.57 -5.13 -2.13
C LEU A 109 -6.56 -6.24 -1.95
N VAL A 110 -5.50 -5.97 -1.18
CA VAL A 110 -4.47 -6.96 -0.85
C VAL A 110 -4.75 -7.50 0.56
N CYS A 111 -5.05 -8.78 0.64
CA CYS A 111 -5.41 -9.46 1.88
C CYS A 111 -4.23 -10.31 2.36
N ARG A 112 -3.52 -9.81 3.37
CA ARG A 112 -2.42 -10.53 4.02
C ARG A 112 -2.94 -11.58 4.99
N SER A 113 -2.41 -12.79 4.94
CA SER A 113 -2.80 -13.91 5.80
C SER A 113 -1.65 -14.91 5.99
N ASP A 114 -1.70 -15.68 7.07
CA ASP A 114 -0.79 -16.83 7.30
C ASP A 114 -1.02 -17.97 6.28
N VAL A 115 -2.23 -18.02 5.70
CA VAL A 115 -2.64 -19.07 4.76
C VAL A 115 -3.14 -18.46 3.45
N SER A 116 -3.15 -19.27 2.39
CA SER A 116 -3.73 -18.84 1.11
C SER A 116 -5.23 -18.67 1.23
N MET A 117 -5.77 -17.64 0.57
CA MET A 117 -7.20 -17.37 0.53
C MET A 117 -7.90 -18.37 -0.39
N GLU A 118 -8.98 -18.96 0.10
CA GLU A 118 -9.85 -19.79 -0.72
C GLU A 118 -10.69 -18.97 -1.71
N GLU A 119 -11.09 -19.59 -2.81
CA GLU A 119 -11.82 -18.88 -3.86
C GLU A 119 -13.21 -18.40 -3.41
N GLU A 120 -13.84 -19.13 -2.50
CA GLU A 120 -15.12 -18.73 -1.92
C GLU A 120 -14.97 -17.50 -1.01
N GLU A 121 -13.86 -17.42 -0.27
CA GLU A 121 -13.53 -16.26 0.55
C GLU A 121 -13.25 -15.04 -0.31
N ARG A 122 -12.50 -15.21 -1.41
CA ARG A 122 -12.24 -14.16 -2.40
C ARG A 122 -13.54 -13.59 -2.94
N ARG A 123 -14.47 -14.46 -3.36
CA ARG A 123 -15.78 -14.06 -3.87
C ARG A 123 -16.58 -13.30 -2.81
N LYS A 124 -16.57 -13.78 -1.57
CA LYS A 124 -17.25 -13.14 -0.44
C LYS A 124 -16.67 -11.76 -0.15
N ILE A 125 -15.33 -11.63 -0.08
CA ILE A 125 -14.66 -10.35 0.14
C ILE A 125 -15.01 -9.38 -0.99
N ALA A 126 -14.87 -9.78 -2.25
CA ALA A 126 -15.20 -8.98 -3.42
C ALA A 126 -16.62 -8.41 -3.34
N LEU A 127 -17.60 -9.27 -3.03
CA LEU A 127 -19.02 -8.87 -2.90
C LEU A 127 -19.23 -7.82 -1.80
N PHE A 128 -18.65 -8.04 -0.60
CA PHE A 128 -18.86 -7.14 0.55
C PHE A 128 -18.05 -5.86 0.51
N THR A 129 -17.02 -5.80 -0.32
CA THR A 129 -16.12 -4.63 -0.43
C THR A 129 -16.30 -3.84 -1.70
N ASN A 130 -17.19 -4.31 -2.60
CA ASN A 130 -17.41 -3.69 -3.91
C ASN A 130 -16.10 -3.54 -4.71
N VAL A 131 -15.26 -4.58 -4.67
CA VAL A 131 -14.01 -4.69 -5.42
C VAL A 131 -14.14 -5.85 -6.41
N ASP A 132 -13.62 -5.69 -7.62
CA ASP A 132 -13.61 -6.76 -8.59
C ASP A 132 -12.91 -8.00 -8.03
N ARG A 133 -13.47 -9.18 -8.27
CA ARG A 133 -12.91 -10.45 -7.80
C ARG A 133 -11.45 -10.64 -8.22
N SER A 134 -11.10 -10.27 -9.43
CA SER A 134 -9.71 -10.30 -9.95
C SER A 134 -8.78 -9.31 -9.22
N SER A 135 -9.33 -8.28 -8.58
CA SER A 135 -8.59 -7.25 -7.83
C SER A 135 -8.53 -7.53 -6.34
N VAL A 136 -9.08 -8.65 -5.85
CA VAL A 136 -8.89 -9.15 -4.49
C VAL A 136 -7.71 -10.10 -4.49
N ILE A 137 -6.58 -9.66 -3.96
CA ILE A 137 -5.28 -10.33 -4.01
C ILE A 137 -5.02 -11.05 -2.69
N SER A 138 -4.69 -12.34 -2.77
CA SER A 138 -4.25 -13.11 -1.63
C SER A 138 -2.74 -12.93 -1.43
N MET A 139 -2.33 -12.39 -0.29
CA MET A 139 -0.92 -12.24 0.04
C MET A 139 -0.61 -13.07 1.28
N ARG A 140 -0.08 -14.25 1.04
CA ARG A 140 0.40 -15.13 2.10
C ARG A 140 1.70 -14.58 2.68
N ASP A 141 1.90 -14.74 3.99
CA ASP A 141 3.18 -14.46 4.62
C ASP A 141 4.28 -15.33 4.00
N VAL A 142 5.37 -14.69 3.63
CA VAL A 142 6.52 -15.29 2.97
C VAL A 142 7.73 -15.25 3.90
N ASP A 143 8.66 -16.16 3.71
CA ASP A 143 9.93 -16.25 4.44
C ASP A 143 10.94 -15.17 4.00
N SER A 144 10.80 -14.64 2.78
CA SER A 144 11.61 -13.54 2.26
C SER A 144 10.70 -12.55 1.52
N ILE A 145 10.81 -11.25 1.88
CA ILE A 145 10.03 -10.18 1.24
C ILE A 145 10.31 -10.05 -0.26
N TYR A 146 11.48 -10.51 -0.71
CA TYR A 146 11.86 -10.51 -2.13
C TYR A 146 11.02 -11.45 -3.00
N LYS A 147 10.24 -12.36 -2.40
CA LYS A 147 9.25 -13.19 -3.09
C LYS A 147 7.96 -12.44 -3.46
N ILE A 148 7.65 -11.35 -2.76
CA ILE A 148 6.40 -10.60 -2.96
C ILE A 148 6.20 -10.14 -4.41
N PRO A 149 7.18 -9.60 -5.14
CA PRO A 149 7.00 -9.23 -6.55
C PRO A 149 6.60 -10.41 -7.44
N ILE A 150 7.10 -11.60 -7.15
CA ILE A 150 6.73 -12.83 -7.87
C ILE A 150 5.27 -13.21 -7.60
N GLU A 151 4.87 -13.19 -6.32
CA GLU A 151 3.50 -13.50 -5.89
C GLU A 151 2.47 -12.52 -6.47
N LEU A 152 2.80 -11.23 -6.50
CA LEU A 152 1.95 -10.20 -7.12
C LEU A 152 1.81 -10.41 -8.64
N ASN A 153 2.91 -10.73 -9.33
CA ASN A 153 2.89 -10.99 -10.76
C ASN A 153 2.10 -12.26 -11.12
N GLN A 154 2.19 -13.33 -10.32
CA GLN A 154 1.40 -14.55 -10.51
C GLN A 154 -0.11 -14.27 -10.45
N GLN A 155 -0.53 -13.33 -9.62
CA GLN A 155 -1.91 -12.86 -9.49
C GLN A 155 -2.24 -11.71 -10.45
N LYS A 156 -1.33 -11.38 -11.39
CA LYS A 156 -1.51 -10.36 -12.45
C LYS A 156 -1.77 -8.94 -11.91
N VAL A 157 -1.24 -8.61 -10.75
CA VAL A 157 -1.44 -7.29 -10.15
C VAL A 157 -0.87 -6.19 -11.04
N ASP A 158 0.26 -6.42 -11.68
CA ASP A 158 0.85 -5.53 -12.68
C ASP A 158 -0.11 -5.25 -13.84
N GLN A 159 -0.80 -6.26 -14.35
CA GLN A 159 -1.78 -6.10 -15.43
C GLN A 159 -3.01 -5.32 -14.96
N ILE A 160 -3.52 -5.62 -13.76
CA ILE A 160 -4.65 -4.90 -13.17
C ILE A 160 -4.32 -3.41 -13.01
N VAL A 161 -3.11 -3.08 -12.54
CA VAL A 161 -2.66 -1.68 -12.39
C VAL A 161 -2.58 -1.00 -13.77
N ILE A 162 -1.98 -1.65 -14.77
CA ILE A 162 -1.87 -1.14 -16.14
C ILE A 162 -3.26 -0.84 -16.72
N GLU A 163 -4.21 -1.77 -16.57
CA GLU A 163 -5.59 -1.60 -17.06
C GLU A 163 -6.32 -0.47 -16.34
N LYS A 164 -6.27 -0.44 -15.01
CA LYS A 164 -6.98 0.57 -14.21
C LYS A 164 -6.43 1.98 -14.40
N LEU A 165 -5.12 2.13 -14.58
CA LEU A 165 -4.47 3.42 -14.87
C LEU A 165 -4.40 3.72 -16.38
N ASN A 166 -4.97 2.87 -17.24
CA ASN A 166 -4.94 3.01 -18.70
C ASN A 166 -3.52 3.26 -19.25
N LEU A 167 -2.52 2.57 -18.69
CA LEU A 167 -1.13 2.73 -19.09
C LEU A 167 -0.82 1.95 -20.36
N THR A 168 -0.01 2.53 -21.22
CA THR A 168 0.53 1.83 -22.40
C THR A 168 1.82 1.10 -22.02
N CYS A 169 1.75 -0.19 -21.78
CA CYS A 169 2.92 -1.01 -21.50
C CYS A 169 3.22 -1.95 -22.68
N LYS A 170 4.41 -1.80 -23.29
CA LYS A 170 4.84 -2.60 -24.44
C LYS A 170 5.64 -3.85 -24.07
N LYS A 171 6.09 -3.96 -22.83
CA LYS A 171 6.96 -5.05 -22.38
C LYS A 171 6.33 -5.81 -21.22
N ARG A 172 6.51 -7.13 -21.22
CA ARG A 172 6.20 -7.94 -20.03
C ARG A 172 7.24 -7.68 -18.94
N PRO A 173 6.86 -7.74 -17.64
CA PRO A 173 7.80 -7.58 -16.56
C PRO A 173 8.87 -8.67 -16.60
N ASN A 174 10.13 -8.28 -16.40
CA ASN A 174 11.23 -9.20 -16.25
C ASN A 174 11.59 -9.33 -14.77
N LEU A 175 11.28 -10.44 -14.16
CA LEU A 175 11.52 -10.71 -12.73
C LEU A 175 12.80 -11.55 -12.50
N ASN A 176 13.71 -11.66 -13.47
CA ASN A 176 14.91 -12.48 -13.33
C ASN A 176 15.84 -11.96 -12.21
N ASP A 177 15.95 -10.66 -12.06
CA ASP A 177 16.76 -10.06 -10.97
C ASP A 177 16.17 -10.38 -9.59
N TRP A 178 14.84 -10.31 -9.43
CA TRP A 178 14.17 -10.75 -8.21
C TRP A 178 14.40 -12.23 -7.91
N LYS A 179 14.31 -13.09 -8.92
CA LYS A 179 14.58 -14.54 -8.77
C LYS A 179 16.03 -14.80 -8.36
N ARG A 180 16.98 -14.00 -8.88
CA ARG A 180 18.38 -14.08 -8.48
C ARG A 180 18.56 -13.69 -7.02
N VAL A 181 18.00 -12.55 -6.59
CA VAL A 181 18.04 -12.10 -5.19
C VAL A 181 17.45 -13.15 -4.25
N ILE A 182 16.29 -13.72 -4.59
CA ILE A 182 15.66 -14.79 -3.80
C ILE A 182 16.59 -16.00 -3.65
N LYS A 183 17.25 -16.40 -4.74
CA LYS A 183 18.18 -17.53 -4.70
C LYS A 183 19.37 -17.24 -3.79
N GLU A 184 19.99 -16.08 -3.92
CA GLU A 184 21.13 -15.66 -3.09
C GLU A 184 20.74 -15.53 -1.60
N ASP A 185 19.50 -15.05 -1.31
CA ASP A 185 18.96 -14.93 0.04
C ASP A 185 18.73 -16.30 0.70
N LEU A 186 18.25 -17.29 -0.07
CA LEU A 186 17.95 -18.63 0.43
C LEU A 186 19.18 -19.55 0.50
N GLU A 187 20.12 -19.37 -0.40
CA GLU A 187 21.32 -20.20 -0.55
C GLU A 187 22.59 -19.32 -0.59
N PRO A 188 22.92 -18.60 0.50
CA PRO A 188 24.07 -17.70 0.51
C PRO A 188 25.37 -18.51 0.34
N SER A 189 26.23 -18.03 -0.55
CA SER A 189 27.54 -18.67 -0.82
C SER A 189 28.60 -18.30 0.23
N ASP A 190 28.43 -17.19 0.93
CA ASP A 190 29.37 -16.67 1.90
C ASP A 190 28.67 -15.80 2.96
N THR A 191 29.38 -15.45 4.04
CA THR A 191 28.85 -14.64 5.12
C THR A 191 29.71 -13.40 5.32
N VAL A 192 29.04 -12.24 5.34
CA VAL A 192 29.67 -10.95 5.65
C VAL A 192 29.10 -10.43 6.96
N ILE A 193 29.97 -9.97 7.86
CA ILE A 193 29.55 -9.37 9.13
C ILE A 193 29.49 -7.85 8.98
N ILE A 194 28.31 -7.28 9.16
CA ILE A 194 28.09 -5.83 9.18
C ILE A 194 27.66 -5.43 10.59
N SER A 195 28.41 -4.50 11.21
CA SER A 195 28.07 -3.98 12.54
C SER A 195 27.20 -2.72 12.42
N MET A 196 26.02 -2.77 13.04
CA MET A 196 25.14 -1.61 13.14
C MET A 196 25.41 -0.88 14.47
N VAL A 197 25.82 0.38 14.39
CA VAL A 197 26.09 1.23 15.55
C VAL A 197 25.07 2.36 15.58
N GLY A 198 24.23 2.40 16.60
CA GLY A 198 23.17 3.41 16.72
C GLY A 198 22.41 3.34 18.03
N LYS A 199 21.32 4.10 18.13
CA LYS A 199 20.36 4.00 19.23
C LYS A 199 19.32 2.93 18.90
N TYR A 200 18.77 2.28 19.92
CA TYR A 200 17.67 1.30 19.78
C TYR A 200 18.02 0.09 18.88
N THR A 201 19.28 -0.32 18.85
CA THR A 201 19.75 -1.45 18.01
C THR A 201 19.19 -2.79 18.42
N GLU A 202 18.67 -2.91 19.65
CA GLU A 202 17.97 -4.11 20.14
C GLU A 202 16.53 -4.23 19.60
N LEU A 203 15.97 -3.14 19.04
CA LEU A 203 14.66 -3.10 18.42
C LEU A 203 14.80 -3.35 16.90
N ALA A 204 14.63 -4.61 16.48
CA ALA A 204 14.77 -4.99 15.07
C ALA A 204 13.88 -4.12 14.13
N ASP A 205 12.67 -3.77 14.56
CA ASP A 205 11.75 -2.95 13.78
C ASP A 205 12.21 -1.52 13.56
N ALA A 206 13.04 -0.96 14.47
CA ALA A 206 13.56 0.41 14.32
C ALA A 206 14.49 0.57 13.10
N TYR A 207 15.08 -0.53 12.65
CA TYR A 207 16.05 -0.56 11.53
C TYR A 207 15.62 -1.52 10.41
N LYS A 208 14.35 -1.90 10.36
CA LYS A 208 13.89 -2.91 9.42
C LYS A 208 14.26 -2.58 7.98
N SER A 209 13.99 -1.36 7.51
CA SER A 209 14.33 -0.92 6.15
C SER A 209 15.83 -0.85 5.86
N LEU A 210 16.67 -0.83 6.90
CA LEU A 210 18.13 -0.84 6.73
C LEU A 210 18.67 -2.28 6.73
N ASN A 211 17.99 -3.18 7.44
CA ASN A 211 18.36 -4.59 7.55
C ASN A 211 17.96 -5.38 6.29
N GLU A 212 16.91 -4.94 5.58
CA GLU A 212 16.46 -5.47 4.28
C GLU A 212 17.22 -4.81 3.12
#